data_327e0f50f27ee41a6cdf131ab69b9f99
#
_entry.id   327e0f50f27ee41a6cdf131ab69b9f99
#
_cell.length_a   1.000
_cell.length_b   1.000
_cell.length_c   1.000
_cell.angle_alpha   90.00
_cell.angle_beta   90.00
_cell.angle_gamma   90.00
#
_symmetry.space_group_name_H-M   'P 1'
#
loop_
_entity.id
_entity.type
_entity.pdbx_description
1 polymer ?
#
loop_
_entity_poly.entity_id
_entity_poly.type
_entity_poly.pdbx_seq_one_letter_code
_entity_poly.pdbx_strand_id
1 'polypeptide(L)'
;MADKKVPNLKAKYQAEVAPALMQKFGYKSVMQIPKIDKIVVNCGCGEARDNSKVLEAVVGDLTKITGQKAIITKAKKSVANFKLREGMPIGAKVTLRGDRMWEFLDRLFNVALPRVRDLRGINPNAFDGRGNYGLGIKEQLIFPEIEYDKIDKIRGLDVVICTTAKTDEEAKELLSLIGAPFAR
;
A
#
# COMPACT_ATOMS: atom_id res chain seq x y z
N MET A 1 -28.05 -13.42 7.48
CA MET A 1 -26.97 -12.67 6.80
C MET A 1 -25.99 -12.26 7.87
N ALA A 2 -24.73 -12.66 7.80
CA ALA A 2 -23.75 -12.26 8.81
C ALA A 2 -23.59 -10.74 8.74
N ASP A 3 -23.74 -10.05 9.88
CA ASP A 3 -23.52 -8.61 9.99
C ASP A 3 -22.10 -8.29 9.50
N LYS A 4 -22.02 -7.56 8.40
CA LYS A 4 -20.74 -7.20 7.79
C LYS A 4 -20.08 -6.16 8.69
N LYS A 5 -19.16 -6.60 9.54
CA LYS A 5 -18.43 -5.73 10.47
C LYS A 5 -17.69 -4.65 9.68
N VAL A 6 -17.98 -3.39 9.93
CA VAL A 6 -17.29 -2.27 9.30
C VAL A 6 -15.84 -2.23 9.78
N PRO A 7 -14.84 -2.10 8.89
CA PRO A 7 -13.44 -1.97 9.30
C PRO A 7 -13.22 -0.81 10.26
N ASN A 8 -12.40 -1.01 11.30
CA ASN A 8 -12.18 -0.02 12.35
C ASN A 8 -11.72 1.35 11.80
N LEU A 9 -10.75 1.37 10.89
CA LEU A 9 -10.25 2.61 10.30
C LEU A 9 -11.29 3.31 9.42
N LYS A 10 -12.20 2.57 8.79
CA LYS A 10 -13.30 3.15 8.02
C LYS A 10 -14.29 3.85 8.95
N ALA A 11 -14.64 3.22 10.08
CA ALA A 11 -15.48 3.82 11.08
C ALA A 11 -14.84 5.08 11.69
N LYS A 12 -13.54 5.02 12.03
CA LYS A 12 -12.77 6.18 12.51
C LYS A 12 -12.73 7.31 11.50
N TYR A 13 -12.51 6.99 10.21
CA TYR A 13 -12.53 7.99 9.14
C TYR A 13 -13.86 8.74 9.11
N GLN A 14 -14.98 8.04 9.18
CA GLN A 14 -16.32 8.64 9.12
C GLN A 14 -16.66 9.46 10.37
N ALA A 15 -16.29 8.96 11.57
CA ALA A 15 -16.65 9.57 12.83
C ALA A 15 -15.77 10.76 13.22
N GLU A 16 -14.46 10.68 12.97
CA GLU A 16 -13.47 11.63 13.51
C GLU A 16 -12.73 12.39 12.42
N VAL A 17 -12.18 11.66 11.41
CA VAL A 17 -11.24 12.24 10.46
C VAL A 17 -11.93 13.18 9.48
N ALA A 18 -13.07 12.78 8.92
CA ALA A 18 -13.80 13.60 7.95
C ALA A 18 -14.29 14.93 8.54
N PRO A 19 -14.89 15.00 9.74
CA PRO A 19 -15.24 16.27 10.38
C PRO A 19 -14.02 17.15 10.70
N ALA A 20 -12.91 16.56 11.18
CA ALA A 20 -11.70 17.29 11.48
C ALA A 20 -11.08 17.95 10.23
N LEU A 21 -11.02 17.23 9.11
CA LEU A 21 -10.56 17.77 7.84
C LEU A 21 -11.47 18.88 7.32
N MET A 22 -12.78 18.73 7.48
CA MET A 22 -13.75 19.75 7.08
C MET A 22 -13.54 21.06 7.83
N GLN A 23 -13.29 20.98 9.14
CA GLN A 23 -12.99 22.17 9.95
C GLN A 23 -11.65 22.81 9.60
N LYS A 24 -10.59 21.98 9.41
CA LYS A 24 -9.23 22.49 9.19
C LYS A 24 -9.08 23.17 7.84
N PHE A 25 -9.65 22.61 6.78
CA PHE A 25 -9.51 23.12 5.41
C PHE A 25 -10.72 23.95 4.91
N GLY A 26 -11.79 24.04 5.70
CA GLY A 26 -12.95 24.87 5.38
C GLY A 26 -13.73 24.41 4.14
N TYR A 27 -13.85 23.10 3.91
CA TYR A 27 -14.60 22.57 2.77
C TYR A 27 -16.09 22.93 2.83
N LYS A 28 -16.64 23.35 1.69
CA LYS A 28 -18.06 23.74 1.58
C LYS A 28 -19.01 22.54 1.48
N SER A 29 -18.51 21.40 1.06
CA SER A 29 -19.30 20.17 0.86
C SER A 29 -18.55 18.95 1.39
N VAL A 30 -19.29 18.01 1.96
CA VAL A 30 -18.77 16.71 2.42
C VAL A 30 -18.09 15.93 1.28
N MET A 31 -18.51 16.13 0.03
CA MET A 31 -17.93 15.49 -1.15
C MET A 31 -16.53 16.01 -1.52
N GLN A 32 -16.10 17.15 -0.98
CA GLN A 32 -14.77 17.73 -1.19
C GLN A 32 -13.72 17.13 -0.25
N ILE A 33 -14.17 16.53 0.85
CA ILE A 33 -13.27 15.97 1.86
C ILE A 33 -12.39 14.88 1.21
N PRO A 34 -11.06 14.94 1.38
CA PRO A 34 -10.17 13.93 0.85
C PRO A 34 -10.42 12.57 1.50
N LYS A 35 -10.42 11.52 0.68
CA LYS A 35 -10.58 10.13 1.08
C LYS A 35 -9.54 9.24 0.41
N ILE A 36 -9.30 8.07 0.98
CA ILE A 36 -8.47 7.06 0.33
C ILE A 36 -9.30 6.40 -0.78
N ASP A 37 -8.78 6.40 -2.01
CA ASP A 37 -9.41 5.78 -3.18
C ASP A 37 -9.00 4.32 -3.34
N LYS A 38 -7.71 4.05 -3.30
CA LYS A 38 -7.13 2.71 -3.46
C LYS A 38 -5.75 2.62 -2.82
N ILE A 39 -5.33 1.39 -2.54
CA ILE A 39 -3.95 1.08 -2.18
C ILE A 39 -3.42 0.10 -3.22
N VAL A 40 -2.24 0.40 -3.77
CA VAL A 40 -1.54 -0.49 -4.69
C VAL A 40 -0.32 -1.04 -4.00
N VAL A 41 -0.25 -2.35 -3.90
CA VAL A 41 0.95 -3.06 -3.40
C VAL A 41 1.64 -3.69 -4.58
N ASN A 42 2.90 -3.36 -4.79
CA ASN A 42 3.71 -3.83 -5.90
C ASN A 42 4.97 -4.53 -5.39
N CYS A 43 5.38 -5.56 -6.08
CA CYS A 43 6.68 -6.20 -5.89
C CYS A 43 7.39 -6.32 -7.25
N GLY A 44 8.51 -5.61 -7.39
CA GLY A 44 9.36 -5.71 -8.57
C GLY A 44 10.28 -6.91 -8.47
N CYS A 45 10.25 -7.79 -9.46
CA CYS A 45 11.04 -9.02 -9.52
C CYS A 45 11.85 -9.09 -10.81
N GLY A 46 13.00 -8.43 -10.86
CA GLY A 46 13.90 -8.49 -12.01
C GLY A 46 14.43 -9.91 -12.29
N GLU A 47 14.54 -10.74 -11.26
CA GLU A 47 14.95 -12.15 -11.34
C GLU A 47 13.92 -13.04 -12.06
N ALA A 48 12.66 -12.63 -12.12
CA ALA A 48 11.59 -13.36 -12.79
C ALA A 48 11.84 -13.53 -14.30
N ARG A 49 12.72 -12.72 -14.86
CA ARG A 49 13.19 -12.84 -16.24
C ARG A 49 13.86 -14.19 -16.50
N ASP A 50 14.68 -14.65 -15.56
CA ASP A 50 15.50 -15.87 -15.72
C ASP A 50 14.77 -17.09 -15.10
N ASN A 51 13.89 -16.86 -14.12
CA ASN A 51 13.15 -17.92 -13.42
C ASN A 51 11.69 -17.54 -13.13
N SER A 52 10.77 -18.12 -13.87
CA SER A 52 9.32 -17.84 -13.70
C SER A 52 8.75 -18.33 -12.37
N LYS A 53 9.36 -19.35 -11.72
CA LYS A 53 8.92 -19.87 -10.41
C LYS A 53 9.00 -18.81 -9.31
N VAL A 54 9.99 -17.91 -9.40
CA VAL A 54 10.14 -16.77 -8.49
C VAL A 54 8.87 -15.91 -8.47
N LEU A 55 8.25 -15.73 -9.62
CA LEU A 55 7.05 -14.92 -9.75
C LEU A 55 5.83 -15.57 -9.10
N GLU A 56 5.73 -16.89 -9.17
CA GLU A 56 4.65 -17.65 -8.51
C GLU A 56 4.75 -17.51 -6.98
N ALA A 57 5.97 -17.59 -6.43
CA ALA A 57 6.21 -17.35 -5.00
C ALA A 57 5.78 -15.94 -4.59
N VAL A 58 6.17 -14.91 -5.37
CA VAL A 58 5.77 -13.51 -5.10
C VAL A 58 4.27 -13.29 -5.19
N VAL A 59 3.60 -13.88 -6.18
CA VAL A 59 2.13 -13.85 -6.30
C VAL A 59 1.48 -14.52 -5.09
N GLY A 60 2.05 -15.63 -4.60
CA GLY A 60 1.63 -16.32 -3.39
C GLY A 60 1.74 -15.42 -2.15
N ASP A 61 2.89 -14.79 -1.94
CA ASP A 61 3.16 -13.90 -0.81
C ASP A 61 2.24 -12.69 -0.82
N LEU A 62 2.14 -11.99 -1.96
CA LEU A 62 1.21 -10.85 -2.09
C LEU A 62 -0.25 -11.26 -1.85
N THR A 63 -0.64 -12.45 -2.30
CA THR A 63 -2.00 -12.96 -2.08
C THR A 63 -2.27 -13.23 -0.60
N LYS A 64 -1.29 -13.77 0.14
CA LYS A 64 -1.38 -13.99 1.60
C LYS A 64 -1.49 -12.66 2.35
N ILE A 65 -0.62 -11.69 2.03
CA ILE A 65 -0.58 -10.37 2.68
C ILE A 65 -1.88 -9.60 2.45
N THR A 66 -2.41 -9.61 1.22
CA THR A 66 -3.51 -8.74 0.83
C THR A 66 -4.89 -9.41 0.89
N GLY A 67 -4.93 -10.73 0.94
CA GLY A 67 -6.17 -11.51 0.82
C GLY A 67 -6.81 -11.45 -0.57
N GLN A 68 -6.09 -10.93 -1.58
CA GLN A 68 -6.55 -10.82 -2.97
C GLN A 68 -5.47 -11.32 -3.92
N LYS A 69 -5.86 -12.11 -4.93
CA LYS A 69 -4.94 -12.65 -5.93
C LYS A 69 -4.19 -11.53 -6.65
N ALA A 70 -2.85 -11.61 -6.65
CA ALA A 70 -1.99 -10.66 -7.33
C ALA A 70 -2.03 -10.85 -8.85
N ILE A 71 -1.84 -9.75 -9.57
CA ILE A 71 -1.76 -9.71 -11.04
C ILE A 71 -0.29 -9.60 -11.42
N ILE A 72 0.16 -10.45 -12.34
CA ILE A 72 1.50 -10.40 -12.91
C ILE A 72 1.63 -9.16 -13.80
N THR A 73 2.67 -8.36 -13.55
CA THR A 73 3.00 -7.19 -14.37
C THR A 73 4.03 -7.56 -15.43
N LYS A 74 3.75 -7.13 -16.67
CA LYS A 74 4.59 -7.40 -17.83
C LYS A 74 5.32 -6.13 -18.28
N ALA A 75 6.50 -6.31 -18.87
CA ALA A 75 7.27 -5.21 -19.47
C ALA A 75 6.49 -4.57 -20.63
N LYS A 76 6.42 -3.24 -20.64
CA LYS A 76 5.73 -2.46 -21.68
C LYS A 76 6.62 -2.18 -22.90
N LYS A 77 7.94 -2.20 -22.72
CA LYS A 77 8.93 -1.91 -23.75
C LYS A 77 10.11 -2.86 -23.62
N SER A 78 10.74 -3.16 -24.73
CA SER A 78 12.01 -3.90 -24.76
C SER A 78 13.17 -2.97 -24.38
N VAL A 79 14.02 -3.40 -23.43
CA VAL A 79 15.22 -2.66 -22.98
C VAL A 79 16.42 -3.60 -23.02
N ALA A 80 17.34 -3.37 -23.96
CA ALA A 80 18.50 -4.24 -24.19
C ALA A 80 19.43 -4.31 -22.97
N ASN A 81 19.70 -3.18 -22.31
CA ASN A 81 20.58 -3.12 -21.13
C ASN A 81 20.11 -4.02 -19.98
N PHE A 82 18.80 -4.19 -19.81
CA PHE A 82 18.23 -5.08 -18.81
C PHE A 82 17.86 -6.45 -19.35
N LYS A 83 18.18 -6.75 -20.62
CA LYS A 83 17.82 -7.99 -21.32
C LYS A 83 16.32 -8.28 -21.25
N LEU A 84 15.49 -7.22 -21.29
CA LEU A 84 14.03 -7.30 -21.25
C LEU A 84 13.45 -7.22 -22.65
N ARG A 85 12.46 -8.08 -22.91
CA ARG A 85 11.60 -8.00 -24.09
C ARG A 85 10.18 -7.58 -23.67
N GLU A 86 9.49 -6.91 -24.57
CA GLU A 86 8.08 -6.59 -24.37
C GLU A 86 7.26 -7.86 -24.07
N GLY A 87 6.35 -7.74 -23.09
CA GLY A 87 5.51 -8.87 -22.65
C GLY A 87 6.14 -9.80 -21.62
N MET A 88 7.44 -9.67 -21.31
CA MET A 88 8.08 -10.49 -20.26
C MET A 88 7.53 -10.14 -18.87
N PRO A 89 7.26 -11.15 -18.01
CA PRO A 89 6.81 -10.93 -16.65
C PRO A 89 7.97 -10.39 -15.80
N ILE A 90 7.75 -9.28 -15.10
CA ILE A 90 8.79 -8.58 -14.32
C ILE A 90 8.40 -8.27 -12.88
N GLY A 91 7.19 -8.58 -12.47
CA GLY A 91 6.71 -8.33 -11.13
C GLY A 91 5.27 -8.72 -10.92
N ALA A 92 4.76 -8.43 -9.74
CA ALA A 92 3.35 -8.63 -9.41
C ALA A 92 2.80 -7.43 -8.64
N LYS A 93 1.51 -7.15 -8.80
CA LYS A 93 0.82 -6.08 -8.07
C LYS A 93 -0.57 -6.49 -7.64
N VAL A 94 -1.05 -5.85 -6.58
CA VAL A 94 -2.43 -5.92 -6.11
C VAL A 94 -2.98 -4.52 -5.97
N THR A 95 -4.23 -4.32 -6.37
CA THR A 95 -4.96 -3.06 -6.12
C THR A 95 -6.10 -3.34 -5.17
N LEU A 96 -6.05 -2.74 -3.99
CA LEU A 96 -7.06 -2.88 -2.94
C LEU A 96 -8.01 -1.69 -2.94
N ARG A 97 -9.31 -1.96 -2.78
CA ARG A 97 -10.37 -0.95 -2.67
C ARG A 97 -11.41 -1.38 -1.62
N GLY A 98 -12.22 -0.42 -1.18
CA GLY A 98 -13.33 -0.68 -0.25
C GLY A 98 -12.86 -1.24 1.09
N ASP A 99 -13.57 -2.20 1.66
CA ASP A 99 -13.31 -2.69 3.01
C ASP A 99 -11.94 -3.38 3.13
N ARG A 100 -11.52 -4.15 2.11
CA ARG A 100 -10.19 -4.79 2.08
C ARG A 100 -9.04 -3.78 2.12
N MET A 101 -9.22 -2.62 1.52
CA MET A 101 -8.25 -1.53 1.57
C MET A 101 -8.08 -1.00 3.00
N TRP A 102 -9.19 -0.78 3.72
CA TRP A 102 -9.16 -0.30 5.10
C TRP A 102 -8.56 -1.33 6.06
N GLU A 103 -8.89 -2.60 5.90
CA GLU A 103 -8.31 -3.70 6.68
C GLU A 103 -6.80 -3.85 6.45
N PHE A 104 -6.35 -3.74 5.19
CA PHE A 104 -4.93 -3.75 4.87
C PHE A 104 -4.20 -2.56 5.49
N LEU A 105 -4.78 -1.35 5.42
CA LEU A 105 -4.20 -0.15 6.00
C LEU A 105 -4.06 -0.25 7.52
N ASP A 106 -5.07 -0.79 8.19
CA ASP A 106 -5.05 -1.03 9.63
C ASP A 106 -3.91 -1.97 10.03
N ARG A 107 -3.77 -3.10 9.35
CA ARG A 107 -2.65 -4.03 9.56
C ARG A 107 -1.30 -3.41 9.25
N LEU A 108 -1.21 -2.61 8.17
CA LEU A 108 0.03 -1.95 7.79
C LEU A 108 0.51 -0.99 8.88
N PHE A 109 -0.35 -0.11 9.38
CA PHE A 109 0.04 0.92 10.36
C PHE A 109 0.21 0.36 11.78
N ASN A 110 -0.68 -0.51 12.21
CA ASN A 110 -0.74 -0.94 13.61
C ASN A 110 0.03 -2.26 13.88
N VAL A 111 0.29 -3.07 12.86
CA VAL A 111 0.94 -4.37 13.02
C VAL A 111 2.26 -4.47 12.27
N ALA A 112 2.27 -4.16 10.96
CA ALA A 112 3.44 -4.38 10.13
C ALA A 112 4.55 -3.33 10.37
N LEU A 113 4.22 -2.04 10.33
CA LEU A 113 5.22 -0.98 10.52
C LEU A 113 5.91 -1.04 11.89
N PRO A 114 5.24 -1.29 13.02
CA PRO A 114 5.93 -1.42 14.32
C PRO A 114 6.93 -2.58 14.39
N ARG A 115 6.82 -3.57 13.51
CA ARG A 115 7.76 -4.71 13.42
C ARG A 115 9.01 -4.42 12.61
N VAL A 116 9.04 -3.30 11.89
CA VAL A 116 10.25 -2.86 11.16
C VAL A 116 11.32 -2.49 12.17
N ARG A 117 12.53 -3.06 12.03
CA ARG A 117 13.67 -2.73 12.88
C ARG A 117 14.04 -1.26 12.70
N ASP A 118 14.29 -0.57 13.83
CA ASP A 118 14.73 0.84 13.87
C ASP A 118 13.79 1.82 13.15
N LEU A 119 12.49 1.54 13.11
CA LEU A 119 11.51 2.45 12.51
C LEU A 119 11.41 3.73 13.36
N ARG A 120 11.97 4.83 12.84
CA ARG A 120 11.81 6.17 13.41
C ARG A 120 10.56 6.91 12.91
N GLY A 121 9.70 6.22 12.17
CA GLY A 121 8.54 6.74 11.45
C GLY A 121 8.72 6.69 9.94
N ILE A 122 7.60 6.89 9.21
CA ILE A 122 7.60 6.93 7.75
C ILE A 122 7.94 8.34 7.26
N ASN A 123 8.53 8.45 6.08
CA ASN A 123 8.98 9.72 5.52
C ASN A 123 7.78 10.66 5.27
N PRO A 124 7.73 11.85 5.90
CA PRO A 124 6.64 12.80 5.73
C PRO A 124 6.61 13.51 4.37
N ASN A 125 7.66 13.35 3.54
CA ASN A 125 7.82 14.02 2.25
C ASN A 125 7.74 13.06 1.05
N ALA A 126 7.25 11.84 1.24
CA ALA A 126 7.12 10.84 0.17
C ALA A 126 5.80 10.95 -0.60
N PHE A 127 5.35 12.18 -0.84
CA PHE A 127 4.17 12.49 -1.66
C PHE A 127 4.58 12.83 -3.11
N ASP A 128 3.65 12.68 -4.03
CA ASP A 128 3.87 12.87 -5.48
C ASP A 128 3.50 14.28 -6.01
N GLY A 129 3.16 15.22 -5.15
CA GLY A 129 2.66 16.56 -5.52
C GLY A 129 1.16 16.60 -5.84
N ARG A 130 0.48 15.45 -5.81
CA ARG A 130 -0.97 15.31 -6.09
C ARG A 130 -1.72 14.57 -4.99
N GLY A 131 -1.14 14.51 -3.80
CA GLY A 131 -1.75 13.89 -2.63
C GLY A 131 -1.69 12.36 -2.59
N ASN A 132 -0.90 11.69 -3.42
CA ASN A 132 -0.65 10.27 -3.27
C ASN A 132 0.64 10.04 -2.47
N TYR A 133 0.68 8.99 -1.66
CA TYR A 133 1.79 8.67 -0.78
C TYR A 133 2.45 7.36 -1.18
N GLY A 134 3.77 7.34 -1.29
CA GLY A 134 4.57 6.17 -1.61
C GLY A 134 5.39 5.69 -0.41
N LEU A 135 5.27 4.40 -0.06
CA LEU A 135 6.02 3.75 1.03
C LEU A 135 6.78 2.55 0.50
N GLY A 136 8.10 2.58 0.58
CA GLY A 136 8.96 1.42 0.32
C GLY A 136 9.17 0.58 1.58
N ILE A 137 8.90 -0.70 1.49
CA ILE A 137 9.13 -1.71 2.53
C ILE A 137 10.28 -2.59 2.07
N LYS A 138 11.33 -2.73 2.87
CA LYS A 138 12.52 -3.51 2.49
C LYS A 138 12.29 -5.02 2.56
N GLU A 139 11.46 -5.48 3.48
CA GLU A 139 11.28 -6.88 3.81
C GLU A 139 9.80 -7.25 3.94
N GLN A 140 9.33 -8.27 3.22
CA GLN A 140 7.95 -8.77 3.36
C GLN A 140 7.68 -9.44 4.71
N LEU A 141 8.72 -9.79 5.46
CA LEU A 141 8.63 -10.47 6.76
C LEU A 141 7.98 -9.64 7.88
N ILE A 142 7.81 -8.34 7.67
CA ILE A 142 7.09 -7.49 8.62
C ILE A 142 5.60 -7.87 8.74
N PHE A 143 5.06 -8.52 7.71
CA PHE A 143 3.69 -8.99 7.73
C PHE A 143 3.60 -10.34 8.44
N PRO A 144 2.74 -10.48 9.48
CA PRO A 144 2.61 -11.72 10.26
C PRO A 144 2.09 -12.92 9.46
N GLU A 145 1.46 -12.65 8.32
CA GLU A 145 0.93 -13.68 7.41
C GLU A 145 2.04 -14.44 6.67
N ILE A 146 3.26 -13.91 6.69
CA ILE A 146 4.43 -14.51 6.03
C ILE A 146 5.29 -15.22 7.05
N GLU A 147 5.43 -16.54 6.90
CA GLU A 147 6.29 -17.39 7.71
C GLU A 147 7.70 -17.42 7.11
N TYR A 148 8.73 -17.20 7.93
CA TYR A 148 10.12 -17.18 7.51
C TYR A 148 10.55 -18.47 6.78
N ASP A 149 10.10 -19.62 7.28
CA ASP A 149 10.50 -20.93 6.75
C ASP A 149 9.89 -21.27 5.38
N LYS A 150 8.87 -20.50 4.96
CA LYS A 150 8.13 -20.75 3.70
C LYS A 150 8.48 -19.76 2.59
N ILE A 151 9.37 -18.83 2.85
CA ILE A 151 9.79 -17.87 1.84
C ILE A 151 11.02 -18.38 1.09
N ASP A 152 11.04 -18.09 -0.21
CA ASP A 152 12.16 -18.39 -1.08
C ASP A 152 13.29 -17.37 -0.91
N LYS A 153 12.94 -16.08 -0.81
CA LYS A 153 13.88 -14.95 -0.67
C LYS A 153 13.19 -13.75 -0.02
N ILE A 154 13.96 -12.97 0.75
CA ILE A 154 13.51 -11.67 1.26
C ILE A 154 13.39 -10.70 0.09
N ARG A 155 12.21 -10.07 -0.06
CA ARG A 155 11.90 -9.10 -1.12
C ARG A 155 11.25 -7.87 -0.55
N GLY A 156 11.56 -6.73 -1.19
CA GLY A 156 10.91 -5.47 -0.89
C GLY A 156 9.53 -5.36 -1.54
N LEU A 157 8.71 -4.49 -0.97
CA LEU A 157 7.38 -4.15 -1.45
C LEU A 157 7.23 -2.64 -1.54
N ASP A 158 6.56 -2.18 -2.58
CA ASP A 158 6.15 -0.78 -2.73
C ASP A 158 4.66 -0.68 -2.44
N VAL A 159 4.29 0.15 -1.47
CA VAL A 159 2.89 0.43 -1.12
C VAL A 159 2.58 1.85 -1.52
N VAL A 160 1.65 2.04 -2.44
CA VAL A 160 1.19 3.36 -2.87
C VAL A 160 -0.24 3.57 -2.40
N ILE A 161 -0.44 4.58 -1.57
CA ILE A 161 -1.75 5.00 -1.07
C ILE A 161 -2.23 6.15 -1.95
N CYS A 162 -3.26 5.88 -2.77
CA CYS A 162 -3.86 6.89 -3.62
C CYS A 162 -5.03 7.54 -2.89
N THR A 163 -5.02 8.87 -2.83
CA THR A 163 -6.09 9.67 -2.22
C THR A 163 -6.80 10.54 -3.24
N THR A 164 -7.90 11.14 -2.85
CA THR A 164 -8.62 12.14 -3.64
C THR A 164 -8.22 13.56 -3.26
N ALA A 165 -7.22 13.73 -2.39
CA ALA A 165 -6.68 15.04 -2.04
C ALA A 165 -6.10 15.76 -3.27
N LYS A 166 -6.18 17.07 -3.28
CA LYS A 166 -5.63 17.90 -4.36
C LYS A 166 -4.20 18.32 -4.07
N THR A 167 -3.83 18.44 -2.81
CA THR A 167 -2.51 18.84 -2.33
C THR A 167 -1.92 17.81 -1.39
N ASP A 168 -0.59 17.81 -1.28
CA ASP A 168 0.12 16.91 -0.37
C ASP A 168 -0.16 17.23 1.09
N GLU A 169 -0.46 18.49 1.42
CA GLU A 169 -0.81 18.92 2.76
C GLU A 169 -2.13 18.29 3.23
N GLU A 170 -3.16 18.30 2.36
CA GLU A 170 -4.44 17.65 2.64
C GLU A 170 -4.27 16.14 2.85
N ALA A 171 -3.45 15.49 2.00
CA ALA A 171 -3.18 14.06 2.08
C ALA A 171 -2.37 13.70 3.34
N LYS A 172 -1.37 14.51 3.69
CA LYS A 172 -0.57 14.33 4.90
C LYS A 172 -1.43 14.39 6.15
N GLU A 173 -2.31 15.38 6.22
CA GLU A 173 -3.23 15.53 7.34
C GLU A 173 -4.22 14.35 7.41
N LEU A 174 -4.78 13.95 6.28
CA LEU A 174 -5.65 12.77 6.19
C LEU A 174 -4.96 11.52 6.76
N LEU A 175 -3.74 11.23 6.30
CA LEU A 175 -3.00 10.06 6.76
C LEU A 175 -2.57 10.15 8.23
N SER A 176 -2.20 11.35 8.70
CA SER A 176 -1.86 11.61 10.11
C SER A 176 -3.04 11.33 11.03
N LEU A 177 -4.24 11.83 10.71
CA LEU A 177 -5.46 11.61 11.48
C LEU A 177 -5.92 10.14 11.47
N ILE A 178 -5.69 9.41 10.37
CA ILE A 178 -5.95 7.96 10.31
C ILE A 178 -5.02 7.20 11.25
N GLY A 179 -3.78 7.69 11.46
CA GLY A 179 -2.80 7.09 12.36
C GLY A 179 -1.49 6.67 11.68
N ALA A 180 -1.15 7.26 10.54
CA ALA A 180 0.15 7.03 9.90
C ALA A 180 1.30 7.52 10.80
N PRO A 181 2.30 6.67 11.12
CA PRO A 181 3.39 7.02 12.01
C PRO A 181 4.48 7.82 11.27
N PHE A 182 4.22 9.08 10.95
CA PHE A 182 5.21 9.95 10.32
C PHE A 182 6.40 10.22 11.25
N ALA A 183 7.61 10.28 10.67
CA ALA A 183 8.80 10.73 11.37
C ALA A 183 8.64 12.20 11.78
N ARG A 184 9.09 12.54 13.00
CA ARG A 184 9.11 13.90 13.53
C ARG A 184 10.34 14.65 13.07
#